data_4350dd7819343832419caa8607204fa3
#
_entry.id   4350dd7819343832419caa8607204fa3
#
_cell.length_a   1.000
_cell.length_b   1.000
_cell.length_c   1.000
_cell.angle_alpha   90.00
_cell.angle_beta   90.00
_cell.angle_gamma   90.00
#
_symmetry.space_group_name_H-M   'P 1'
#
loop_
_entity.id
_entity.type
_entity.pdbx_description
1 polymer ?
#
loop_
_entity_poly.entity_id
_entity_poly.type
_entity_poly.pdbx_seq_one_letter_code
_entity_poly.pdbx_strand_id
1 'polypeptide(L)'
;MENLKALAYELRENVIDMIVEGKAGHIGGDMSVMEILTEIYFDQMNISPENMDDPDRDKFIMSKGHSVEAYYAVLAAKGFFDIKDVIATFSKFGSQFIGHPNNKLPGIEMNSGSLGHGLPVSVGMALAGKMDKKDYRVYTVMGDGEVAEGSVWEGAMAASHYKLDNLCAVVDRNRLQISGNTEDVMAHGDLCERWSSFGWNVINVADGNDIDQLKTAFDAAKEVKGKPTMVIANTVKGKGSSIMENKANWHHKVPNAEELAQIKKDLAERKEAALHG
;
A
#
# COMPACT_ATOMS: atom_id res chain seq x y z
N MET A 1 16.91 13.72 8.69
CA MET A 1 15.97 12.82 7.97
C MET A 1 14.82 12.54 8.92
N GLU A 2 13.61 12.58 8.42
CA GLU A 2 12.41 12.23 9.19
C GLU A 2 12.49 10.77 9.64
N ASN A 3 12.07 10.49 10.89
CA ASN A 3 12.05 9.11 11.38
C ASN A 3 10.82 8.40 10.80
N LEU A 4 10.99 7.69 9.67
CA LEU A 4 9.89 7.01 8.96
C LEU A 4 9.21 5.93 9.81
N LYS A 5 9.92 5.32 10.76
CA LYS A 5 9.32 4.34 11.70
C LYS A 5 8.29 5.01 12.61
N ALA A 6 8.63 6.17 13.16
CA ALA A 6 7.71 6.96 13.99
C ALA A 6 6.57 7.56 13.16
N LEU A 7 6.87 8.05 11.95
CA LEU A 7 5.87 8.56 11.01
C LEU A 7 4.81 7.49 10.69
N ALA A 8 5.19 6.26 10.42
CA ALA A 8 4.25 5.18 10.14
C ALA A 8 3.23 4.96 11.28
N TYR A 9 3.63 5.15 12.54
CA TYR A 9 2.68 5.09 13.67
C TYR A 9 1.79 6.32 13.76
N GLU A 10 2.29 7.51 13.46
CA GLU A 10 1.49 8.73 13.37
C GLU A 10 0.42 8.64 12.28
N LEU A 11 0.79 8.13 11.11
CA LEU A 11 -0.16 7.90 10.01
C LEU A 11 -1.25 6.90 10.39
N ARG A 12 -0.94 5.87 11.19
CA ARG A 12 -1.94 4.95 11.74
C ARG A 12 -2.92 5.65 12.69
N GLU A 13 -2.47 6.62 13.49
CA GLU A 13 -3.38 7.42 14.31
C GLU A 13 -4.40 8.17 13.44
N ASN A 14 -3.94 8.77 12.33
CA ASN A 14 -4.81 9.45 11.36
C ASN A 14 -5.83 8.48 10.71
N VAL A 15 -5.41 7.26 10.36
CA VAL A 15 -6.29 6.21 9.84
C VAL A 15 -7.40 5.88 10.84
N ILE A 16 -7.04 5.69 12.11
CA ILE A 16 -8.02 5.41 13.17
C ILE A 16 -9.02 6.55 13.31
N ASP A 17 -8.56 7.80 13.31
CA ASP A 17 -9.43 8.96 13.44
C ASP A 17 -10.38 9.09 12.24
N MET A 18 -9.92 8.83 11.00
CA MET A 18 -10.77 8.77 9.81
C MET A 18 -11.88 7.72 9.93
N ILE A 19 -11.52 6.49 10.32
CA ILE A 19 -12.45 5.37 10.43
C ILE A 19 -13.50 5.61 11.52
N VAL A 20 -13.09 6.16 12.66
CA VAL A 20 -14.01 6.47 13.78
C VAL A 20 -14.97 7.58 13.40
N GLU A 21 -14.49 8.67 12.79
CA GLU A 21 -15.33 9.81 12.38
C GLU A 21 -16.23 9.46 11.21
N GLY A 22 -15.70 8.73 10.20
CA GLY A 22 -16.45 8.30 9.02
C GLY A 22 -17.38 7.10 9.26
N LYS A 23 -17.24 6.40 10.39
CA LYS A 23 -17.98 5.19 10.77
C LYS A 23 -17.90 4.08 9.71
N ALA A 24 -16.81 4.03 8.97
CA ALA A 24 -16.53 3.06 7.91
C ALA A 24 -15.01 2.96 7.70
N GLY A 25 -14.54 1.81 7.19
CA GLY A 25 -13.14 1.63 6.80
C GLY A 25 -12.65 0.19 6.89
N HIS A 26 -11.51 -0.07 6.24
CA HIS A 26 -10.88 -1.40 6.17
C HIS A 26 -9.63 -1.47 7.03
N ILE A 27 -9.80 -1.15 8.30
CA ILE A 27 -8.75 -0.92 9.31
C ILE A 27 -7.60 -1.94 9.28
N GLY A 28 -7.90 -3.23 9.15
CA GLY A 28 -6.87 -4.28 9.22
C GLY A 28 -5.84 -4.20 8.09
N GLY A 29 -6.31 -3.90 6.87
CA GLY A 29 -5.47 -3.76 5.68
C GLY A 29 -4.73 -2.42 5.63
N ASP A 30 -5.30 -1.35 6.18
CA ASP A 30 -4.65 -0.06 6.33
C ASP A 30 -3.47 -0.14 7.29
N MET A 31 -3.67 -0.83 8.41
CA MET A 31 -2.62 -0.98 9.43
C MET A 31 -1.44 -1.84 8.93
N SER A 32 -1.68 -2.85 8.06
CA SER A 32 -0.61 -3.71 7.55
C SER A 32 0.28 -3.01 6.52
N VAL A 33 -0.28 -2.14 5.69
CA VAL A 33 0.40 -1.56 4.52
C VAL A 33 1.23 -0.31 4.83
N MET A 34 1.14 0.22 6.04
CA MET A 34 1.60 1.57 6.37
C MET A 34 3.09 1.78 6.13
N GLU A 35 3.96 0.87 6.56
CA GLU A 35 5.41 0.98 6.32
C GLU A 35 5.73 0.93 4.82
N ILE A 36 5.02 0.08 4.05
CA ILE A 36 5.19 -0.01 2.59
C ILE A 36 4.90 1.34 1.94
N LEU A 37 3.76 1.95 2.27
CA LEU A 37 3.39 3.26 1.72
C LEU A 37 4.32 4.38 2.19
N THR A 38 4.70 4.36 3.47
CA THR A 38 5.62 5.35 4.04
C THR A 38 6.96 5.30 3.32
N GLU A 39 7.55 4.11 3.15
CA GLU A 39 8.83 3.96 2.44
C GLU A 39 8.71 4.40 0.97
N ILE A 40 7.67 3.97 0.26
CA ILE A 40 7.47 4.35 -1.14
C ILE A 40 7.38 5.87 -1.30
N TYR A 41 6.55 6.55 -0.50
CA TYR A 41 6.26 7.97 -0.69
C TYR A 41 7.32 8.91 -0.13
N PHE A 42 8.03 8.51 0.93
CA PHE A 42 8.97 9.41 1.62
C PHE A 42 10.44 9.16 1.26
N ASP A 43 10.77 7.98 0.72
CA ASP A 43 12.16 7.67 0.33
C ASP A 43 12.32 7.25 -1.14
N GLN A 44 11.34 6.55 -1.73
CA GLN A 44 11.54 5.89 -3.01
C GLN A 44 11.07 6.69 -4.23
N MET A 45 9.92 7.37 -4.13
CA MET A 45 9.26 8.03 -5.26
C MET A 45 9.63 9.51 -5.39
N ASN A 46 9.82 9.93 -6.64
CA ASN A 46 9.81 11.34 -7.04
C ASN A 46 8.36 11.80 -7.25
N ILE A 47 7.69 12.19 -6.17
CA ILE A 47 6.32 12.72 -6.19
C ILE A 47 6.12 13.74 -5.07
N SER A 48 5.49 14.86 -5.40
CA SER A 48 5.08 15.91 -4.46
C SER A 48 3.91 16.71 -5.06
N PRO A 49 3.19 17.52 -4.27
CA PRO A 49 2.16 18.42 -4.81
C PRO A 49 2.67 19.36 -5.90
N GLU A 50 3.94 19.79 -5.81
CA GLU A 50 4.56 20.76 -6.72
C GLU A 50 4.92 20.15 -8.07
N ASN A 51 5.11 18.81 -8.16
CA ASN A 51 5.51 18.15 -9.40
C ASN A 51 4.39 17.33 -10.06
N MET A 52 3.12 17.55 -9.69
CA MET A 52 2.00 16.76 -10.22
C MET A 52 1.86 16.85 -11.75
N ASP A 53 2.20 17.99 -12.32
CA ASP A 53 2.15 18.22 -13.77
C ASP A 53 3.43 17.79 -14.50
N ASP A 54 4.46 17.33 -13.76
CA ASP A 54 5.69 16.81 -14.35
C ASP A 54 5.42 15.43 -14.97
N PRO A 55 5.59 15.28 -16.31
CA PRO A 55 5.40 13.99 -16.97
C PRO A 55 6.44 12.93 -16.55
N ASP A 56 7.55 13.35 -15.96
CA ASP A 56 8.65 12.48 -15.52
C ASP A 56 8.57 12.09 -14.05
N ARG A 57 7.53 12.56 -13.31
CA ARG A 57 7.30 12.08 -11.93
C ARG A 57 6.93 10.61 -11.89
N ASP A 58 7.28 9.94 -10.82
CA ASP A 58 6.87 8.55 -10.57
C ASP A 58 5.34 8.41 -10.43
N LYS A 59 4.84 7.21 -10.69
CA LYS A 59 3.40 6.87 -10.64
C LYS A 59 3.14 5.82 -9.57
N PHE A 60 1.99 5.95 -8.90
CA PHE A 60 1.58 4.98 -7.88
C PHE A 60 0.13 4.54 -8.06
N ILE A 61 -0.11 3.23 -7.93
CA ILE A 61 -1.46 2.67 -7.93
C ILE A 61 -1.68 1.83 -6.66
N MET A 62 -2.68 2.25 -5.88
CA MET A 62 -3.20 1.45 -4.76
C MET A 62 -4.18 0.41 -5.31
N SER A 63 -3.69 -0.78 -5.70
CA SER A 63 -4.52 -1.85 -6.28
C SER A 63 -5.50 -2.41 -5.26
N LYS A 64 -5.03 -2.66 -4.01
CA LYS A 64 -5.91 -2.95 -2.87
C LYS A 64 -6.63 -1.67 -2.42
N GLY A 65 -7.52 -1.16 -3.26
CA GLY A 65 -8.15 0.14 -3.09
C GLY A 65 -8.93 0.32 -1.80
N HIS A 66 -9.33 -0.77 -1.16
CA HIS A 66 -9.99 -0.75 0.14
C HIS A 66 -9.08 -0.29 1.31
N SER A 67 -7.76 -0.22 1.14
CA SER A 67 -6.86 0.41 2.13
C SER A 67 -6.59 1.88 1.80
N VAL A 68 -7.64 2.60 1.43
CA VAL A 68 -7.55 4.01 1.02
C VAL A 68 -7.29 4.95 2.18
N GLU A 69 -7.70 4.60 3.39
CA GLU A 69 -7.48 5.42 4.58
C GLU A 69 -5.98 5.58 4.86
N ALA A 70 -5.21 4.49 4.72
CA ALA A 70 -3.75 4.55 4.77
C ALA A 70 -3.17 5.41 3.65
N TYR A 71 -3.72 5.29 2.44
CA TYR A 71 -3.29 6.07 1.29
C TYR A 71 -3.57 7.57 1.48
N TYR A 72 -4.76 7.94 1.99
CA TYR A 72 -5.07 9.33 2.30
C TYR A 72 -4.18 9.90 3.41
N ALA A 73 -3.89 9.12 4.45
CA ALA A 73 -2.99 9.55 5.52
C ALA A 73 -1.59 9.89 4.98
N VAL A 74 -1.04 9.04 4.10
CA VAL A 74 0.27 9.24 3.46
C VAL A 74 0.25 10.46 2.54
N LEU A 75 -0.77 10.61 1.68
CA LEU A 75 -0.89 11.75 0.78
C LEU A 75 -1.04 13.07 1.54
N ALA A 76 -1.81 13.08 2.63
CA ALA A 76 -1.94 14.26 3.48
C ALA A 76 -0.60 14.64 4.13
N ALA A 77 0.13 13.68 4.69
CA ALA A 77 1.45 13.92 5.26
C ALA A 77 2.48 14.38 4.21
N LYS A 78 2.30 13.96 2.94
CA LYS A 78 3.10 14.44 1.80
C LYS A 78 2.69 15.84 1.33
N GLY A 79 1.60 16.41 1.86
CA GLY A 79 1.15 17.78 1.59
C GLY A 79 0.12 17.93 0.47
N PHE A 80 -0.46 16.84 -0.05
CA PHE A 80 -1.47 16.91 -1.11
C PHE A 80 -2.80 17.53 -0.66
N PHE A 81 -3.15 17.37 0.62
CA PHE A 81 -4.35 17.94 1.25
C PHE A 81 -4.22 17.96 2.78
N ASP A 82 -5.09 18.71 3.45
CA ASP A 82 -5.08 18.77 4.92
C ASP A 82 -5.73 17.50 5.51
N ILE A 83 -5.02 16.82 6.39
CA ILE A 83 -5.51 15.64 7.09
C ILE A 83 -6.80 15.91 7.89
N LYS A 84 -6.96 17.13 8.40
CA LYS A 84 -8.18 17.52 9.14
C LYS A 84 -9.41 17.52 8.27
N ASP A 85 -9.28 17.96 7.00
CA ASP A 85 -10.37 17.95 6.03
C ASP A 85 -10.75 16.51 5.67
N VAL A 86 -9.75 15.62 5.51
CA VAL A 86 -9.98 14.20 5.27
C VAL A 86 -10.76 13.58 6.42
N ILE A 87 -10.26 13.71 7.66
CA ILE A 87 -10.92 13.15 8.86
C ILE A 87 -12.35 13.69 8.99
N ALA A 88 -12.52 15.01 8.83
CA ALA A 88 -13.83 15.65 8.99
C ALA A 88 -14.87 15.22 7.96
N THR A 89 -14.44 14.77 6.76
CA THR A 89 -15.36 14.53 5.63
C THR A 89 -15.33 13.11 5.09
N PHE A 90 -14.40 12.26 5.52
CA PHE A 90 -14.26 10.87 5.06
C PHE A 90 -15.58 10.12 5.14
N SER A 91 -15.95 9.45 4.04
CA SER A 91 -17.20 8.64 3.92
C SER A 91 -18.49 9.40 4.16
N LYS A 92 -18.49 10.74 4.20
CA LYS A 92 -19.71 11.57 4.35
C LYS A 92 -20.30 11.89 2.97
N PHE A 93 -21.61 12.10 2.95
CA PHE A 93 -22.33 12.47 1.73
C PHE A 93 -21.74 13.74 1.09
N GLY A 94 -21.44 13.68 -0.21
CA GLY A 94 -20.87 14.81 -0.96
C GLY A 94 -19.35 14.96 -0.83
N SER A 95 -18.70 14.16 0.00
CA SER A 95 -17.23 14.17 0.11
C SER A 95 -16.58 13.53 -1.12
N GLN A 96 -15.37 13.99 -1.46
CA GLN A 96 -14.48 13.32 -2.41
C GLN A 96 -13.61 12.25 -1.75
N PHE A 97 -13.45 12.29 -0.43
CA PHE A 97 -12.73 11.29 0.36
C PHE A 97 -13.68 10.13 0.67
N ILE A 98 -13.76 9.20 -0.26
CA ILE A 98 -14.62 8.01 -0.20
C ILE A 98 -13.80 6.77 0.15
N GLY A 99 -14.44 5.65 0.48
CA GLY A 99 -13.79 4.40 0.91
C GLY A 99 -12.95 3.67 -0.15
N HIS A 100 -12.64 4.29 -1.27
CA HIS A 100 -11.73 3.82 -2.32
C HIS A 100 -11.07 5.01 -3.03
N PRO A 101 -9.88 4.82 -3.64
CA PRO A 101 -9.18 5.89 -4.36
C PRO A 101 -10.04 6.55 -5.44
N ASN A 102 -10.01 7.88 -5.46
CA ASN A 102 -10.74 8.71 -6.39
C ASN A 102 -9.75 9.65 -7.12
N ASN A 103 -9.59 9.47 -8.42
CA ASN A 103 -8.63 10.23 -9.23
C ASN A 103 -9.01 11.72 -9.48
N LYS A 104 -10.08 12.20 -8.85
CA LYS A 104 -10.37 13.63 -8.75
C LYS A 104 -9.55 14.31 -7.65
N LEU A 105 -8.97 13.52 -6.75
CA LEU A 105 -8.05 14.01 -5.72
C LEU A 105 -6.63 14.07 -6.26
N PRO A 106 -5.85 15.12 -5.93
CA PRO A 106 -4.46 15.19 -6.33
C PRO A 106 -3.65 14.03 -5.72
N GLY A 107 -2.66 13.54 -6.46
CA GLY A 107 -1.81 12.42 -6.04
C GLY A 107 -2.40 11.03 -6.30
N ILE A 108 -3.63 10.92 -6.83
CA ILE A 108 -4.29 9.64 -7.13
C ILE A 108 -4.41 9.44 -8.64
N GLU A 109 -3.72 8.42 -9.18
CA GLU A 109 -3.64 8.16 -10.62
C GLU A 109 -4.90 7.50 -11.19
N MET A 110 -5.56 6.62 -10.43
CA MET A 110 -6.73 5.89 -10.91
C MET A 110 -7.74 5.62 -9.80
N ASN A 111 -9.01 5.52 -10.18
CA ASN A 111 -10.04 4.95 -9.33
C ASN A 111 -9.80 3.45 -9.20
N SER A 112 -9.64 2.96 -7.98
CA SER A 112 -9.47 1.53 -7.72
C SER A 112 -10.54 1.00 -6.76
N GLY A 113 -10.57 -0.33 -6.53
CA GLY A 113 -11.59 -1.00 -5.72
C GLY A 113 -12.05 -2.30 -6.38
N SER A 114 -12.01 -2.38 -7.72
CA SER A 114 -12.09 -3.66 -8.43
C SER A 114 -10.72 -4.33 -8.32
N LEU A 115 -10.61 -5.33 -7.42
CA LEU A 115 -9.34 -6.01 -7.16
C LEU A 115 -8.77 -6.66 -8.43
N GLY A 116 -7.45 -6.76 -8.51
CA GLY A 116 -6.73 -7.32 -9.64
C GLY A 116 -6.52 -6.37 -10.83
N HIS A 117 -7.12 -5.17 -10.84
CA HIS A 117 -7.00 -4.23 -11.96
C HIS A 117 -5.82 -3.26 -11.84
N GLY A 118 -5.31 -3.03 -10.63
CA GLY A 118 -4.20 -2.08 -10.43
C GLY A 118 -2.92 -2.51 -11.15
N LEU A 119 -2.57 -3.78 -11.10
CA LEU A 119 -1.36 -4.28 -11.77
C LEU A 119 -1.44 -4.12 -13.30
N PRO A 120 -2.49 -4.58 -14.02
CA PRO A 120 -2.59 -4.35 -15.47
C PRO A 120 -2.52 -2.88 -15.89
N VAL A 121 -3.13 -1.98 -15.10
CA VAL A 121 -3.04 -0.53 -15.37
C VAL A 121 -1.61 -0.03 -15.16
N SER A 122 -0.94 -0.47 -14.09
CA SER A 122 0.48 -0.16 -13.84
C SER A 122 1.39 -0.66 -14.95
N VAL A 123 1.09 -1.82 -15.53
CA VAL A 123 1.79 -2.36 -16.71
C VAL A 123 1.64 -1.41 -17.91
N GLY A 124 0.43 -0.91 -18.17
CA GLY A 124 0.19 0.07 -19.23
C GLY A 124 0.97 1.36 -19.03
N MET A 125 0.99 1.90 -17.80
CA MET A 125 1.76 3.10 -17.46
C MET A 125 3.28 2.88 -17.61
N ALA A 126 3.80 1.75 -17.12
CA ALA A 126 5.21 1.43 -17.24
C ALA A 126 5.64 1.23 -18.70
N LEU A 127 4.78 0.59 -19.51
CA LEU A 127 5.02 0.42 -20.94
C LEU A 127 5.04 1.76 -21.67
N ALA A 128 4.07 2.66 -21.38
CA ALA A 128 4.05 4.00 -21.94
C ALA A 128 5.36 4.75 -21.63
N GLY A 129 5.83 4.72 -20.37
CA GLY A 129 7.11 5.33 -20.01
C GLY A 129 8.28 4.82 -20.83
N LYS A 130 8.37 3.49 -21.04
CA LYS A 130 9.42 2.91 -21.89
C LYS A 130 9.29 3.31 -23.35
N MET A 131 8.10 3.36 -23.90
CA MET A 131 7.85 3.81 -25.28
C MET A 131 8.24 5.29 -25.50
N ASP A 132 7.93 6.12 -24.51
CA ASP A 132 8.23 7.55 -24.52
C ASP A 132 9.68 7.87 -24.06
N LYS A 133 10.45 6.85 -23.72
CA LYS A 133 11.84 6.96 -23.20
C LYS A 133 11.95 7.85 -21.96
N LYS A 134 10.97 7.69 -21.06
CA LYS A 134 10.89 8.35 -19.76
C LYS A 134 11.55 7.49 -18.68
N ASP A 135 12.15 8.15 -17.69
CA ASP A 135 12.87 7.47 -16.61
C ASP A 135 12.00 7.20 -15.37
N TYR A 136 10.73 7.64 -15.38
CA TYR A 136 9.86 7.42 -14.23
C TYR A 136 9.60 5.94 -13.95
N ARG A 137 9.40 5.66 -12.69
CA ARG A 137 9.01 4.33 -12.20
C ARG A 137 7.53 4.28 -11.88
N VAL A 138 6.98 3.08 -11.95
CA VAL A 138 5.60 2.79 -11.54
C VAL A 138 5.63 1.84 -10.35
N TYR A 139 4.96 2.24 -9.27
CA TYR A 139 4.77 1.41 -8.08
C TYR A 139 3.31 1.01 -7.96
N THR A 140 3.05 -0.23 -7.53
CA THR A 140 1.68 -0.69 -7.23
C THR A 140 1.69 -1.59 -6.01
N VAL A 141 0.67 -1.47 -5.16
CA VAL A 141 0.51 -2.31 -3.98
C VAL A 141 -0.78 -3.12 -4.09
N MET A 142 -0.63 -4.44 -3.99
CA MET A 142 -1.72 -5.42 -3.99
C MET A 142 -1.83 -6.08 -2.62
N GLY A 143 -3.02 -6.59 -2.28
CA GLY A 143 -3.20 -7.52 -1.18
C GLY A 143 -2.90 -8.96 -1.61
N ASP A 144 -2.53 -9.82 -0.67
CA ASP A 144 -2.30 -11.24 -0.95
C ASP A 144 -3.58 -11.95 -1.40
N GLY A 145 -4.73 -11.68 -0.80
CA GLY A 145 -6.02 -12.21 -1.27
C GLY A 145 -6.38 -11.74 -2.69
N GLU A 146 -5.95 -10.52 -3.08
CA GLU A 146 -6.14 -9.98 -4.43
C GLU A 146 -5.38 -10.76 -5.50
N VAL A 147 -4.26 -11.40 -5.16
CA VAL A 147 -3.44 -12.19 -6.08
C VAL A 147 -4.19 -13.39 -6.66
N ALA A 148 -5.34 -13.78 -6.10
CA ALA A 148 -6.23 -14.80 -6.67
C ALA A 148 -6.95 -14.34 -7.95
N GLU A 149 -7.00 -13.01 -8.23
CA GLU A 149 -7.64 -12.49 -9.43
C GLU A 149 -6.85 -12.85 -10.71
N GLY A 150 -7.57 -13.33 -11.75
CA GLY A 150 -6.94 -13.75 -13.03
C GLY A 150 -6.19 -12.62 -13.74
N SER A 151 -6.73 -11.39 -13.69
CA SER A 151 -6.13 -10.20 -14.31
C SER A 151 -4.74 -9.84 -13.73
N VAL A 152 -4.45 -10.22 -12.49
CA VAL A 152 -3.10 -10.09 -11.90
C VAL A 152 -2.09 -10.89 -12.71
N TRP A 153 -2.42 -12.15 -13.05
CA TRP A 153 -1.52 -13.03 -13.79
C TRP A 153 -1.41 -12.66 -15.27
N GLU A 154 -2.48 -12.15 -15.88
CA GLU A 154 -2.43 -11.56 -17.22
C GLU A 154 -1.49 -10.34 -17.25
N GLY A 155 -1.61 -9.44 -16.25
CA GLY A 155 -0.68 -8.33 -16.07
C GLY A 155 0.76 -8.79 -15.84
N ALA A 156 0.95 -9.85 -15.04
CA ALA A 156 2.26 -10.40 -14.77
C ALA A 156 2.96 -10.93 -16.03
N MET A 157 2.23 -11.64 -16.91
CA MET A 157 2.76 -12.09 -18.20
C MET A 157 3.16 -10.91 -19.08
N ALA A 158 2.31 -9.90 -19.19
CA ALA A 158 2.57 -8.73 -20.01
C ALA A 158 3.81 -7.94 -19.52
N ALA A 159 3.90 -7.69 -18.19
CA ALA A 159 5.05 -7.00 -17.61
C ALA A 159 6.38 -7.69 -17.90
N SER A 160 6.42 -8.99 -17.77
CA SER A 160 7.61 -9.81 -18.08
C SER A 160 7.92 -9.79 -19.57
N HIS A 161 6.91 -9.98 -20.44
CA HIS A 161 7.08 -9.97 -21.89
C HIS A 161 7.70 -8.66 -22.39
N TYR A 162 7.20 -7.52 -21.91
CA TYR A 162 7.70 -6.19 -22.28
C TYR A 162 8.93 -5.76 -21.48
N LYS A 163 9.46 -6.61 -20.58
CA LYS A 163 10.66 -6.35 -19.78
C LYS A 163 10.57 -5.02 -19.02
N LEU A 164 9.47 -4.79 -18.32
CA LEU A 164 9.18 -3.52 -17.65
C LEU A 164 10.00 -3.36 -16.35
N ASP A 165 11.28 -3.08 -16.46
CA ASP A 165 12.18 -2.88 -15.33
C ASP A 165 11.95 -1.55 -14.57
N ASN A 166 11.08 -0.71 -15.10
CA ASN A 166 10.55 0.47 -14.42
C ASN A 166 9.26 0.20 -13.62
N LEU A 167 8.81 -1.06 -13.52
CA LEU A 167 7.66 -1.48 -12.71
C LEU A 167 8.15 -2.23 -11.46
N CYS A 168 7.74 -1.72 -10.28
CA CYS A 168 7.91 -2.38 -8.99
C CYS A 168 6.52 -2.62 -8.37
N ALA A 169 6.12 -3.86 -8.26
CA ALA A 169 4.88 -4.25 -7.61
C ALA A 169 5.16 -4.84 -6.22
N VAL A 170 4.24 -4.63 -5.29
CA VAL A 170 4.34 -5.12 -3.91
C VAL A 170 3.12 -5.96 -3.59
N VAL A 171 3.31 -7.10 -2.95
CA VAL A 171 2.24 -7.84 -2.27
C VAL A 171 2.35 -7.55 -0.77
N ASP A 172 1.36 -6.86 -0.22
CA ASP A 172 1.11 -6.77 1.23
C ASP A 172 0.62 -8.15 1.71
N ARG A 173 1.56 -9.03 2.04
CA ARG A 173 1.30 -10.41 2.43
C ARG A 173 0.99 -10.49 3.93
N ASN A 174 -0.20 -10.06 4.31
CA ASN A 174 -0.67 -10.14 5.69
C ASN A 174 -1.37 -11.46 6.04
N ARG A 175 -1.53 -12.38 5.08
CA ARG A 175 -2.06 -13.75 5.18
C ARG A 175 -3.53 -13.86 5.58
N LEU A 176 -4.27 -12.76 5.62
CA LEU A 176 -5.66 -12.75 6.02
C LEU A 176 -6.52 -11.98 5.00
N GLN A 177 -7.59 -12.60 4.57
CA GLN A 177 -8.68 -11.97 3.83
C GLN A 177 -9.97 -11.99 4.65
N ILE A 178 -11.09 -11.49 4.09
CA ILE A 178 -12.38 -11.35 4.81
C ILE A 178 -12.78 -12.64 5.54
N SER A 179 -12.68 -13.78 4.86
CA SER A 179 -13.20 -15.08 5.31
C SER A 179 -12.21 -15.91 6.11
N GLY A 180 -10.94 -15.47 6.26
CA GLY A 180 -9.93 -16.23 7.01
C GLY A 180 -8.54 -16.14 6.45
N ASN A 181 -7.72 -17.15 6.73
CA ASN A 181 -6.35 -17.25 6.22
C ASN A 181 -6.38 -17.47 4.69
N THR A 182 -5.51 -16.76 3.96
CA THR A 182 -5.44 -16.85 2.50
C THR A 182 -5.17 -18.26 2.00
N GLU A 183 -4.34 -19.05 2.69
CA GLU A 183 -4.03 -20.44 2.30
C GLU A 183 -5.22 -21.40 2.54
N ASP A 184 -6.15 -21.06 3.45
CA ASP A 184 -7.34 -21.87 3.70
C ASP A 184 -8.50 -21.51 2.74
N VAL A 185 -8.55 -20.24 2.29
CA VAL A 185 -9.64 -19.74 1.42
C VAL A 185 -9.33 -20.00 -0.05
N MET A 186 -8.13 -19.59 -0.51
CA MET A 186 -7.63 -19.81 -1.86
C MET A 186 -6.09 -19.82 -1.82
N ALA A 187 -5.53 -21.01 -1.67
CA ALA A 187 -4.11 -21.21 -1.47
C ALA A 187 -3.25 -20.66 -2.61
N HIS A 188 -2.25 -19.88 -2.26
CA HIS A 188 -1.27 -19.36 -3.22
C HIS A 188 -0.02 -20.23 -3.31
N GLY A 189 0.26 -21.03 -2.29
CA GLY A 189 1.51 -21.78 -2.16
C GLY A 189 2.71 -20.82 -2.03
N ASP A 190 3.82 -21.17 -2.66
CA ASP A 190 4.99 -20.30 -2.66
C ASP A 190 4.82 -19.15 -3.67
N LEU A 191 4.49 -17.96 -3.17
CA LEU A 191 4.35 -16.77 -4.01
C LEU A 191 5.66 -16.38 -4.69
N CYS A 192 6.82 -16.61 -4.05
CA CYS A 192 8.11 -16.27 -4.66
C CYS A 192 8.39 -17.13 -5.88
N GLU A 193 8.17 -18.45 -5.78
CA GLU A 193 8.29 -19.36 -6.91
C GLU A 193 7.29 -19.02 -8.01
N ARG A 194 6.04 -18.75 -7.64
CA ARG A 194 4.97 -18.42 -8.59
C ARG A 194 5.32 -17.16 -9.41
N TRP A 195 5.69 -16.04 -8.76
CA TRP A 195 6.08 -14.82 -9.47
C TRP A 195 7.35 -15.01 -10.28
N SER A 196 8.33 -15.75 -9.76
CA SER A 196 9.56 -16.07 -10.50
C SER A 196 9.27 -16.87 -11.78
N SER A 197 8.29 -17.80 -11.75
CA SER A 197 7.89 -18.58 -12.92
C SER A 197 7.26 -17.74 -14.03
N PHE A 198 6.68 -16.57 -13.68
CA PHE A 198 6.20 -15.55 -14.63
C PHE A 198 7.32 -14.65 -15.16
N GLY A 199 8.59 -14.88 -14.78
CA GLY A 199 9.74 -14.15 -15.28
C GLY A 199 10.07 -12.86 -14.54
N TRP A 200 9.46 -12.64 -13.37
CA TRP A 200 9.75 -11.49 -12.51
C TRP A 200 11.02 -11.68 -11.68
N ASN A 201 11.70 -10.58 -11.37
CA ASN A 201 12.62 -10.53 -10.24
C ASN A 201 11.79 -10.49 -8.97
N VAL A 202 12.10 -11.37 -7.99
CA VAL A 202 11.33 -11.46 -6.75
C VAL A 202 12.23 -11.18 -5.55
N ILE A 203 11.78 -10.28 -4.69
CA ILE A 203 12.44 -9.95 -3.43
C ILE A 203 11.48 -10.27 -2.30
N ASN A 204 11.85 -11.22 -1.44
CA ASN A 204 11.08 -11.59 -0.26
C ASN A 204 11.58 -10.80 0.95
N VAL A 205 10.74 -9.93 1.49
CA VAL A 205 10.99 -9.15 2.71
C VAL A 205 10.45 -9.93 3.89
N ALA A 206 11.33 -10.31 4.80
CA ALA A 206 10.98 -11.18 5.93
C ALA A 206 10.02 -10.48 6.92
N ASP A 207 10.24 -9.19 7.18
CA ASP A 207 9.33 -8.32 7.94
C ASP A 207 8.96 -7.10 7.10
N GLY A 208 7.77 -7.15 6.49
CA GLY A 208 7.22 -6.05 5.68
C GLY A 208 6.71 -4.86 6.50
N ASN A 209 6.83 -4.92 7.82
CA ASN A 209 6.62 -3.78 8.72
C ASN A 209 7.94 -3.23 9.30
N ASP A 210 9.07 -3.59 8.70
CA ASP A 210 10.39 -3.03 8.98
C ASP A 210 10.82 -2.12 7.81
N ILE A 211 10.90 -0.81 8.08
CA ILE A 211 11.29 0.23 7.11
C ILE A 211 12.68 -0.06 6.51
N ASP A 212 13.65 -0.53 7.30
CA ASP A 212 15.02 -0.74 6.82
C ASP A 212 15.10 -1.93 5.85
N GLN A 213 14.30 -3.00 6.10
CA GLN A 213 14.18 -4.11 5.17
C GLN A 213 13.47 -3.72 3.88
N LEU A 214 12.39 -2.91 3.97
CA LEU A 214 11.68 -2.39 2.80
C LEU A 214 12.59 -1.48 1.98
N LYS A 215 13.32 -0.56 2.60
CA LYS A 215 14.30 0.29 1.92
C LYS A 215 15.31 -0.55 1.14
N THR A 216 15.91 -1.54 1.79
CA THR A 216 16.87 -2.45 1.14
C THR A 216 16.26 -3.14 -0.08
N ALA A 217 15.01 -3.59 0.03
CA ALA A 217 14.31 -4.26 -1.06
C ALA A 217 14.01 -3.32 -2.23
N PHE A 218 13.55 -2.10 -1.96
CA PHE A 218 13.25 -1.13 -3.01
C PHE A 218 14.51 -0.59 -3.68
N ASP A 219 15.58 -0.35 -2.92
CA ASP A 219 16.88 0.03 -3.50
C ASP A 219 17.39 -1.08 -4.42
N ALA A 220 17.32 -2.34 -4.00
CA ALA A 220 17.69 -3.48 -4.87
C ALA A 220 16.79 -3.58 -6.11
N ALA A 221 15.49 -3.27 -6.00
CA ALA A 221 14.56 -3.27 -7.13
C ALA A 221 14.91 -2.22 -8.20
N LYS A 222 15.51 -1.09 -7.82
CA LYS A 222 15.96 -0.04 -8.76
C LYS A 222 17.13 -0.49 -9.65
N GLU A 223 17.95 -1.38 -9.12
CA GLU A 223 19.13 -1.89 -9.84
C GLU A 223 18.78 -2.99 -10.88
N VAL A 224 17.61 -3.59 -10.79
CA VAL A 224 17.17 -4.65 -11.71
C VAL A 224 16.92 -4.08 -13.10
N LYS A 225 17.46 -4.75 -14.13
CA LYS A 225 17.26 -4.38 -15.54
C LYS A 225 16.65 -5.53 -16.33
N GLY A 226 15.78 -5.17 -17.27
CA GLY A 226 15.16 -6.10 -18.21
C GLY A 226 14.08 -7.01 -17.58
N LYS A 227 13.68 -6.78 -16.32
CA LYS A 227 12.60 -7.54 -15.64
C LYS A 227 11.84 -6.62 -14.70
N PRO A 228 10.50 -6.77 -14.58
CA PRO A 228 9.75 -6.16 -13.49
C PRO A 228 10.15 -6.77 -12.15
N THR A 229 9.99 -6.03 -11.06
CA THR A 229 10.27 -6.52 -9.71
C THR A 229 8.99 -6.68 -8.90
N MET A 230 8.86 -7.83 -8.23
CA MET A 230 7.85 -8.12 -7.23
C MET A 230 8.49 -8.18 -5.84
N VAL A 231 8.02 -7.33 -4.94
CA VAL A 231 8.37 -7.36 -3.52
C VAL A 231 7.27 -8.10 -2.77
N ILE A 232 7.59 -9.23 -2.16
CA ILE A 232 6.67 -9.95 -1.26
C ILE A 232 6.95 -9.47 0.16
N ALA A 233 6.16 -8.53 0.64
CA ALA A 233 6.32 -7.95 1.98
C ALA A 233 5.47 -8.75 2.99
N ASN A 234 6.09 -9.54 3.85
CA ASN A 234 5.41 -10.31 4.89
C ASN A 234 5.03 -9.38 6.03
N THR A 235 3.79 -8.91 6.04
CA THR A 235 3.26 -7.96 7.01
C THR A 235 2.37 -8.63 8.05
N VAL A 236 1.95 -7.84 9.03
CA VAL A 236 0.98 -8.24 10.05
C VAL A 236 -0.31 -7.48 9.85
N LYS A 237 -1.41 -8.18 9.54
CA LYS A 237 -2.74 -7.55 9.47
C LYS A 237 -3.09 -6.93 10.82
N GLY A 238 -3.52 -5.65 10.81
CA GLY A 238 -3.83 -4.94 12.06
C GLY A 238 -2.59 -4.50 12.83
N LYS A 239 -1.42 -4.38 12.18
CA LYS A 239 -0.14 -3.98 12.80
C LYS A 239 -0.29 -2.71 13.64
N GLY A 240 0.33 -2.74 14.81
CA GLY A 240 0.38 -1.58 15.72
C GLY A 240 -0.60 -1.68 16.89
N SER A 241 -1.55 -2.63 16.89
CA SER A 241 -2.45 -2.82 18.02
C SER A 241 -2.57 -4.28 18.45
N SER A 242 -2.35 -4.54 19.72
CA SER A 242 -2.40 -5.86 20.34
C SER A 242 -3.77 -6.57 20.17
N ILE A 243 -4.83 -5.80 20.05
CA ILE A 243 -6.19 -6.34 19.89
C ILE A 243 -6.56 -6.61 18.43
N MET A 244 -5.78 -6.08 17.45
CA MET A 244 -6.05 -6.22 16.02
C MET A 244 -5.11 -7.22 15.32
N GLU A 245 -3.86 -7.30 15.73
CA GLU A 245 -2.82 -8.07 15.04
C GLU A 245 -3.24 -9.53 14.80
N ASN A 246 -3.12 -9.96 13.52
CA ASN A 246 -3.46 -11.30 13.05
C ASN A 246 -4.91 -11.75 13.28
N LYS A 247 -5.86 -10.82 13.29
CA LYS A 247 -7.29 -11.16 13.48
C LYS A 247 -8.12 -10.77 12.26
N ALA A 248 -8.72 -11.77 11.60
CA ALA A 248 -9.53 -11.58 10.39
C ALA A 248 -10.77 -10.69 10.61
N ASN A 249 -11.39 -10.74 11.80
CA ASN A 249 -12.56 -9.94 12.14
C ASN A 249 -12.28 -8.42 12.19
N TRP A 250 -11.04 -7.99 12.09
CA TRP A 250 -10.63 -6.60 11.92
C TRP A 250 -10.43 -6.19 10.45
N HIS A 251 -10.86 -7.00 9.49
CA HIS A 251 -10.77 -6.62 8.08
C HIS A 251 -11.58 -5.36 7.77
N HIS A 252 -12.83 -5.30 8.23
CA HIS A 252 -13.71 -4.14 8.09
C HIS A 252 -14.46 -3.95 9.41
N LYS A 253 -14.00 -3.03 10.23
CA LYS A 253 -14.55 -2.80 11.56
C LYS A 253 -14.30 -1.37 12.03
N VAL A 254 -15.29 -0.76 12.65
CA VAL A 254 -15.15 0.48 13.42
C VAL A 254 -14.98 0.10 14.90
N PRO A 255 -13.90 0.53 15.56
CA PRO A 255 -13.68 0.21 16.98
C PRO A 255 -14.74 0.86 17.88
N ASN A 256 -15.17 0.17 18.93
CA ASN A 256 -15.92 0.77 20.01
C ASN A 256 -15.02 1.63 20.93
N ALA A 257 -15.58 2.30 21.94
CA ALA A 257 -14.81 3.23 22.79
C ALA A 257 -13.66 2.55 23.57
N GLU A 258 -13.86 1.33 24.06
CA GLU A 258 -12.84 0.57 24.80
C GLU A 258 -11.74 0.11 23.86
N GLU A 259 -12.11 -0.43 22.70
CA GLU A 259 -11.19 -0.85 21.64
C GLU A 259 -10.37 0.34 21.14
N LEU A 260 -11.02 1.51 20.91
CA LEU A 260 -10.35 2.73 20.49
C LEU A 260 -9.30 3.19 21.51
N ALA A 261 -9.64 3.18 22.79
CA ALA A 261 -8.70 3.56 23.85
C ALA A 261 -7.48 2.64 23.87
N GLN A 262 -7.67 1.32 23.71
CA GLN A 262 -6.58 0.37 23.66
C GLN A 262 -5.71 0.56 22.40
N ILE A 263 -6.33 0.75 21.23
CA ILE A 263 -5.60 1.00 19.97
C ILE A 263 -4.74 2.25 20.08
N LYS A 264 -5.29 3.37 20.54
CA LYS A 264 -4.54 4.63 20.70
C LYS A 264 -3.39 4.49 21.68
N LYS A 265 -3.58 3.75 22.77
CA LYS A 265 -2.52 3.45 23.74
C LYS A 265 -1.39 2.66 23.08
N ASP A 266 -1.72 1.56 22.39
CA ASP A 266 -0.74 0.70 21.74
C ASP A 266 0.08 1.50 20.68
N LEU A 267 -0.59 2.35 19.87
CA LEU A 267 0.07 3.17 18.86
C LEU A 267 1.01 4.20 19.48
N ALA A 268 0.58 4.88 20.56
CA ALA A 268 1.41 5.87 21.26
C ALA A 268 2.68 5.23 21.85
N GLU A 269 2.55 4.08 22.50
CA GLU A 269 3.68 3.35 23.08
C GLU A 269 4.69 2.90 22.01
N ARG A 270 4.19 2.42 20.87
CA ARG A 270 5.04 1.97 19.75
C ARG A 270 5.69 3.14 19.01
N LYS A 271 4.98 4.27 18.85
CA LYS A 271 5.54 5.51 18.29
C LYS A 271 6.68 6.02 19.14
N GLU A 272 6.51 6.06 20.47
CA GLU A 272 7.56 6.46 21.41
C GLU A 272 8.78 5.56 21.32
N ALA A 273 8.57 4.24 21.27
CA ALA A 273 9.65 3.28 21.07
C ALA A 273 10.41 3.50 19.75
N ALA A 274 9.69 3.84 18.67
CA ALA A 274 10.28 4.12 17.35
C ALA A 274 11.07 5.44 17.29
N LEU A 275 10.77 6.40 18.18
CA LEU A 275 11.52 7.65 18.28
C LEU A 275 12.87 7.45 18.98
N HIS A 276 13.00 6.44 19.84
CA HIS A 276 14.18 6.20 20.67
C HIS A 276 15.01 4.96 20.28
N GLY A 277 14.56 4.16 19.32
CA GLY A 277 15.25 3.00 18.78
C GLY A 277 15.85 3.27 17.44
#